data_6df0db73faae26c0a9590a61b92a097c
#
_entry.id   6df0db73faae26c0a9590a61b92a097c
#
_cell.length_a   1.000
_cell.length_b   1.000
_cell.length_c   1.000
_cell.angle_alpha   90.00
_cell.angle_beta   90.00
_cell.angle_gamma   90.00
#
_symmetry.space_group_name_H-M   'P 1'
#
loop_
_entity.id
_entity.type
_entity.pdbx_description
1 polymer ?
#
loop_
_entity_poly.entity_id
_entity_poly.type
_entity_poly.pdbx_seq_one_letter_code
_entity_poly.pdbx_strand_id
1 'polypeptide(L)'
;MRTNCTSLSKEESRAIDKFLERLAKRRKVIGACLYGSKVAGYESPDSDIDIIVVVKGYPYTVRYSYFRSEGLRISALIVDHIALQKDAQTGLLGEFVAGRLLHTYEAIINQELFKSIEILYKKRVILEELLGIIRTTSILCTEISFPLEFIVFSKIKQRSLVYPSALYSYYKIYSGRRAATNLAFALEGYRKALEEIMTNDKELLILKTSSTTTDVNLLQISKKRLALNKQAERNNLRLMLARKLQVLNSYFVHAYAGRRVLHYTMQEAESKIRRHRTQQISLPEFMAYPREHYWKLEEGLVITRSNKKWLDLVAKSFGLLSYTILKRIHLGSVNSRTTCYTLQDTYNPDRILSVVAKNFTKLKGLKWATLNFWALSNYTLSKYPLKIDPLFRLGTEYKALRYLRNEVGLNTPAILAIDLERLILVTNFVEGQSMHRIIQDSLKKKLTAGAKNIFWIKAIGKNFAMVHATHFTLGNIKPNNIIVNNADNSNGSVFFTSLDQFDFSENGADSDPVWDIIQFLCRSLKRTTNTSVAKEIVREFLSGYFSFDQASTTNDKASKIKDLRQELFQKSMDYLGQFYPLISSSVARSIHEEISRFAD
;
A
#
# COMPACT_ATOMS: atom_id res chain seq x y z
N MET A 1 17.62 -32.90 -24.81
CA MET A 1 17.39 -32.62 -26.22
C MET A 1 17.90 -31.22 -26.52
N ARG A 2 18.52 -31.03 -27.67
CA ARG A 2 19.01 -29.74 -28.14
C ARG A 2 17.85 -29.01 -28.85
N THR A 3 17.66 -27.74 -28.59
CA THR A 3 16.68 -26.90 -29.26
C THR A 3 17.37 -26.06 -30.35
N ASN A 4 16.73 -25.93 -31.51
CA ASN A 4 17.20 -25.03 -32.55
C ASN A 4 16.99 -23.59 -32.12
N CYS A 5 18.08 -22.82 -31.97
CA CYS A 5 18.02 -21.41 -31.60
C CYS A 5 17.77 -20.56 -32.84
N THR A 6 16.71 -19.75 -32.79
CA THR A 6 16.33 -18.88 -33.92
C THR A 6 17.16 -17.61 -33.98
N SER A 7 17.82 -17.21 -32.89
CA SER A 7 18.63 -15.99 -32.78
C SER A 7 20.08 -16.16 -33.23
N LEU A 8 20.52 -17.34 -33.65
CA LEU A 8 21.90 -17.64 -34.03
C LEU A 8 22.06 -17.87 -35.53
N SER A 9 23.17 -17.36 -36.09
CA SER A 9 23.64 -17.78 -37.41
C SER A 9 24.23 -19.20 -37.38
N LYS A 10 24.41 -19.82 -38.52
CA LYS A 10 25.05 -21.15 -38.63
C LYS A 10 26.50 -21.17 -38.06
N GLU A 11 27.24 -20.07 -38.28
CA GLU A 11 28.62 -19.93 -37.78
C GLU A 11 28.65 -19.78 -36.27
N GLU A 12 27.75 -18.96 -35.69
CA GLU A 12 27.61 -18.78 -34.23
C GLU A 12 27.22 -20.08 -33.55
N SER A 13 26.30 -20.83 -34.15
CA SER A 13 25.88 -22.14 -33.63
C SER A 13 27.06 -23.12 -33.60
N ARG A 14 27.89 -23.18 -34.66
CA ARG A 14 29.11 -24.02 -34.70
C ARG A 14 30.13 -23.60 -33.65
N ALA A 15 30.34 -22.29 -33.45
CA ALA A 15 31.27 -21.80 -32.45
C ALA A 15 30.84 -22.19 -31.01
N ILE A 16 29.53 -22.08 -30.73
CA ILE A 16 28.97 -22.52 -29.44
C ILE A 16 29.10 -24.01 -29.28
N ASP A 17 28.89 -24.81 -30.31
CA ASP A 17 29.05 -26.26 -30.27
C ASP A 17 30.45 -26.67 -29.91
N LYS A 18 31.45 -26.11 -30.61
CA LYS A 18 32.87 -26.33 -30.30
C LYS A 18 33.19 -25.97 -28.84
N PHE A 19 32.63 -24.89 -28.33
CA PHE A 19 32.80 -24.49 -26.93
C PHE A 19 32.18 -25.50 -25.95
N LEU A 20 30.94 -25.89 -26.17
CA LEU A 20 30.20 -26.83 -25.30
C LEU A 20 30.82 -28.22 -25.33
N GLU A 21 31.25 -28.72 -26.48
CA GLU A 21 31.96 -29.99 -26.60
C GLU A 21 33.28 -29.98 -25.85
N ARG A 22 34.06 -28.90 -25.98
CA ARG A 22 35.33 -28.75 -25.21
C ARG A 22 35.07 -28.76 -23.69
N LEU A 23 33.98 -28.12 -23.24
CA LEU A 23 33.61 -28.12 -21.84
C LEU A 23 33.09 -29.50 -21.39
N ALA A 24 32.29 -30.17 -22.22
CA ALA A 24 31.71 -31.49 -21.95
C ALA A 24 32.73 -32.59 -21.79
N LYS A 25 33.91 -32.50 -22.48
CA LYS A 25 35.02 -33.43 -22.29
C LYS A 25 35.56 -33.46 -20.84
N ARG A 26 35.36 -32.39 -20.08
CA ARG A 26 35.92 -32.23 -18.73
C ARG A 26 34.86 -32.09 -17.64
N ARG A 27 33.61 -31.81 -18.00
CA ARG A 27 32.54 -31.48 -17.07
C ARG A 27 31.19 -32.01 -17.56
N LYS A 28 30.31 -32.37 -16.62
CA LYS A 28 28.94 -32.79 -16.95
C LYS A 28 28.05 -31.56 -17.15
N VAL A 29 27.98 -31.09 -18.40
CA VAL A 29 27.03 -30.02 -18.80
C VAL A 29 25.61 -30.57 -18.79
N ILE A 30 24.69 -29.90 -18.08
CA ILE A 30 23.28 -30.31 -17.95
C ILE A 30 22.30 -29.29 -18.52
N GLY A 31 22.77 -28.09 -18.82
CA GLY A 31 21.96 -27.04 -19.43
C GLY A 31 22.82 -25.94 -20.04
N ALA A 32 22.32 -25.28 -21.08
CA ALA A 32 22.91 -24.09 -21.67
C ALA A 32 21.81 -23.18 -22.26
N CYS A 33 21.91 -21.87 -22.06
CA CYS A 33 21.01 -20.89 -22.67
C CYS A 33 21.75 -19.61 -23.07
N LEU A 34 21.27 -19.01 -24.14
CA LEU A 34 21.63 -17.66 -24.58
C LEU A 34 20.90 -16.62 -23.78
N TYR A 35 21.53 -15.48 -23.51
CA TYR A 35 20.90 -14.30 -22.92
C TYR A 35 21.57 -13.03 -23.48
N GLY A 36 21.17 -11.87 -23.01
CA GLY A 36 21.82 -10.59 -23.36
C GLY A 36 21.34 -9.99 -24.68
N SER A 37 22.20 -9.18 -25.30
CA SER A 37 21.84 -8.33 -26.46
C SER A 37 21.30 -9.09 -27.66
N LYS A 38 21.87 -10.25 -27.92
CA LYS A 38 21.52 -11.11 -29.06
C LYS A 38 20.08 -11.57 -29.03
N VAL A 39 19.67 -12.16 -27.92
CA VAL A 39 18.30 -12.67 -27.72
C VAL A 39 17.30 -11.53 -27.60
N ALA A 40 17.69 -10.46 -26.91
CA ALA A 40 16.81 -9.30 -26.70
C ALA A 40 16.72 -8.35 -27.91
N GLY A 41 17.53 -8.57 -28.98
CA GLY A 41 17.44 -7.86 -30.27
C GLY A 41 17.99 -6.43 -30.25
N TYR A 42 19.06 -6.18 -29.47
CA TYR A 42 19.79 -4.91 -29.47
C TYR A 42 21.31 -5.09 -29.65
N GLU A 43 21.71 -6.22 -30.22
CA GLU A 43 23.11 -6.51 -30.52
C GLU A 43 23.73 -5.48 -31.47
N SER A 44 25.04 -5.29 -31.34
CA SER A 44 25.90 -4.59 -32.27
C SER A 44 26.86 -5.57 -32.94
N PRO A 45 27.51 -5.21 -34.08
CA PRO A 45 28.47 -6.09 -34.77
C PRO A 45 29.60 -6.60 -33.84
N ASP A 46 29.98 -5.82 -32.86
CA ASP A 46 31.03 -6.16 -31.88
C ASP A 46 30.51 -6.82 -30.61
N SER A 47 29.24 -7.18 -30.54
CA SER A 47 28.64 -7.80 -29.35
C SER A 47 29.16 -9.22 -29.15
N ASP A 48 29.48 -9.57 -27.91
CA ASP A 48 29.79 -10.94 -27.52
C ASP A 48 28.52 -11.79 -27.51
N ILE A 49 28.66 -13.10 -27.74
CA ILE A 49 27.59 -14.07 -27.54
C ILE A 49 27.58 -14.45 -26.05
N ASP A 50 26.56 -14.00 -25.34
CA ASP A 50 26.39 -14.27 -23.90
C ASP A 50 25.67 -15.60 -23.68
N ILE A 51 26.30 -16.54 -22.94
CA ILE A 51 25.74 -17.86 -22.66
C ILE A 51 25.86 -18.21 -21.15
N ILE A 52 24.79 -18.75 -20.57
CA ILE A 52 24.84 -19.43 -19.28
C ILE A 52 25.00 -20.93 -19.53
N VAL A 53 25.99 -21.54 -18.87
CA VAL A 53 26.21 -23.00 -18.91
C VAL A 53 26.10 -23.58 -17.50
N VAL A 54 25.19 -24.53 -17.33
CA VAL A 54 24.95 -25.20 -16.06
C VAL A 54 25.66 -26.53 -16.03
N VAL A 55 26.51 -26.72 -15.02
CA VAL A 55 27.35 -27.89 -14.85
C VAL A 55 27.01 -28.57 -13.53
N LYS A 56 26.91 -29.90 -13.52
CA LYS A 56 26.71 -30.67 -12.30
C LYS A 56 28.02 -30.85 -11.56
N GLY A 57 28.04 -30.43 -10.27
CA GLY A 57 29.23 -30.56 -9.42
C GLY A 57 30.40 -29.65 -9.88
N TYR A 58 30.10 -28.42 -10.26
CA TYR A 58 31.12 -27.46 -10.69
C TYR A 58 31.88 -26.90 -9.49
N PRO A 59 33.20 -27.10 -9.39
CA PRO A 59 33.96 -26.82 -8.17
C PRO A 59 34.13 -25.33 -7.88
N TYR A 60 33.89 -24.45 -8.87
CA TYR A 60 34.07 -22.99 -8.73
C TYR A 60 32.78 -22.25 -8.43
N THR A 61 31.69 -22.94 -8.15
CA THR A 61 30.38 -22.37 -7.91
C THR A 61 29.88 -21.56 -9.12
N VAL A 62 30.57 -20.48 -9.49
CA VAL A 62 30.30 -19.65 -10.66
C VAL A 62 31.60 -19.06 -11.22
N ARG A 63 31.73 -18.98 -12.54
CA ARG A 63 32.89 -18.39 -13.19
C ARG A 63 32.59 -17.91 -14.60
N TYR A 64 33.20 -16.79 -15.01
CA TYR A 64 33.28 -16.38 -16.40
C TYR A 64 34.35 -17.15 -17.15
N SER A 65 34.04 -17.51 -18.40
CA SER A 65 34.99 -18.09 -19.36
C SER A 65 34.76 -17.41 -20.71
N TYR A 66 35.86 -16.94 -21.29
CA TYR A 66 35.85 -16.32 -22.62
C TYR A 66 36.44 -17.28 -23.62
N PHE A 67 35.74 -17.47 -24.72
CA PHE A 67 36.17 -18.33 -25.82
C PHE A 67 36.11 -17.55 -27.13
N ARG A 68 37.14 -17.70 -27.97
CA ARG A 68 37.19 -17.12 -29.31
C ARG A 68 37.27 -18.23 -30.33
N SER A 69 36.43 -18.17 -31.35
CA SER A 69 36.42 -19.11 -32.47
C SER A 69 36.02 -18.36 -33.73
N GLU A 70 36.85 -18.41 -34.77
CA GLU A 70 36.56 -17.88 -36.07
C GLU A 70 36.11 -16.38 -36.06
N GLY A 71 36.81 -15.56 -35.26
CA GLY A 71 36.47 -14.14 -35.09
C GLY A 71 35.34 -13.86 -34.09
N LEU A 72 34.55 -14.86 -33.70
CA LEU A 72 33.44 -14.73 -32.75
C LEU A 72 33.93 -14.79 -31.29
N ARG A 73 33.31 -14.00 -30.44
CA ARG A 73 33.57 -13.96 -29.01
C ARG A 73 32.40 -14.53 -28.24
N ILE A 74 32.65 -15.54 -27.42
CA ILE A 74 31.65 -16.14 -26.53
C ILE A 74 32.01 -15.78 -25.08
N SER A 75 31.09 -15.13 -24.39
CA SER A 75 31.14 -14.80 -22.96
C SER A 75 30.26 -15.81 -22.21
N ALA A 76 30.90 -16.82 -21.63
CA ALA A 76 30.20 -17.90 -20.95
C ALA A 76 30.22 -17.71 -19.43
N LEU A 77 29.06 -17.70 -18.82
CA LEU A 77 28.87 -17.76 -17.38
C LEU A 77 28.60 -19.21 -16.98
N ILE A 78 29.61 -19.88 -16.46
CA ILE A 78 29.54 -21.30 -16.05
C ILE A 78 29.15 -21.32 -14.57
N VAL A 79 28.09 -22.05 -14.21
CA VAL A 79 27.57 -22.13 -12.86
C VAL A 79 27.25 -23.56 -12.45
N ASP A 80 27.47 -23.86 -11.16
CA ASP A 80 27.02 -25.12 -10.58
C ASP A 80 25.49 -25.19 -10.50
N HIS A 81 24.93 -26.36 -10.78
CA HIS A 81 23.46 -26.58 -10.76
C HIS A 81 22.82 -26.24 -9.41
N ILE A 82 23.41 -26.71 -8.30
CA ILE A 82 22.89 -26.46 -6.95
C ILE A 82 23.01 -24.98 -6.61
N ALA A 83 24.11 -24.34 -7.00
CA ALA A 83 24.32 -22.91 -6.77
C ALA A 83 23.33 -22.05 -7.54
N LEU A 84 23.03 -22.41 -8.80
CA LEU A 84 21.99 -21.73 -9.61
C LEU A 84 20.61 -21.86 -8.98
N GLN A 85 20.24 -23.07 -8.54
CA GLN A 85 18.96 -23.31 -7.87
C GLN A 85 18.83 -22.50 -6.58
N LYS A 86 19.88 -22.49 -5.74
CA LYS A 86 19.93 -21.68 -4.51
C LYS A 86 19.91 -20.18 -4.81
N ASP A 87 20.58 -19.72 -5.89
CA ASP A 87 20.52 -18.32 -6.30
C ASP A 87 19.08 -17.91 -6.69
N ALA A 88 18.34 -18.78 -7.39
CA ALA A 88 16.93 -18.55 -7.69
C ALA A 88 16.05 -18.54 -6.43
N GLN A 89 16.25 -19.47 -5.50
CA GLN A 89 15.42 -19.62 -4.29
C GLN A 89 15.71 -18.55 -3.23
N THR A 90 16.97 -18.19 -3.00
CA THR A 90 17.39 -17.38 -1.86
C THR A 90 18.24 -16.17 -2.24
N GLY A 91 18.65 -16.06 -3.52
CA GLY A 91 19.62 -15.06 -3.97
C GLY A 91 21.04 -15.29 -3.43
N LEU A 92 21.44 -16.54 -3.26
CA LEU A 92 22.73 -16.92 -2.68
C LEU A 92 23.93 -16.22 -3.38
N LEU A 93 23.87 -16.10 -4.71
CA LEU A 93 24.88 -15.40 -5.51
C LEU A 93 24.53 -13.92 -5.76
N GLY A 94 23.67 -13.32 -4.93
CA GLY A 94 23.19 -11.95 -5.12
C GLY A 94 22.33 -11.79 -6.38
N GLU A 95 21.68 -12.85 -6.84
CA GLU A 95 20.93 -12.91 -8.10
C GLU A 95 21.82 -12.71 -9.34
N PHE A 96 23.09 -12.93 -9.20
CA PHE A 96 24.06 -12.65 -10.26
C PHE A 96 23.80 -13.51 -11.50
N VAL A 97 23.41 -14.78 -11.32
CA VAL A 97 23.08 -15.70 -12.41
C VAL A 97 21.56 -15.76 -12.64
N ALA A 98 20.80 -16.11 -11.59
CA ALA A 98 19.34 -16.26 -11.71
C ALA A 98 18.63 -14.98 -12.21
N GLY A 99 19.14 -13.81 -11.85
CA GLY A 99 18.60 -12.54 -12.30
C GLY A 99 18.74 -12.26 -13.81
N ARG A 100 19.50 -13.04 -14.54
CA ARG A 100 19.56 -12.98 -16.02
C ARG A 100 18.33 -13.61 -16.66
N LEU A 101 17.68 -14.56 -15.96
CA LEU A 101 16.42 -15.18 -16.37
C LEU A 101 15.19 -14.29 -16.09
N LEU A 102 15.39 -13.08 -15.57
CA LEU A 102 14.34 -12.06 -15.47
C LEU A 102 13.84 -11.63 -16.84
N HIS A 103 14.74 -11.62 -17.82
CA HIS A 103 14.54 -11.14 -19.18
C HIS A 103 14.49 -12.30 -20.18
N THR A 104 14.38 -11.95 -21.46
CA THR A 104 14.36 -12.91 -22.56
C THR A 104 15.68 -13.71 -22.62
N TYR A 105 15.55 -15.02 -22.70
CA TYR A 105 16.61 -15.98 -22.94
C TYR A 105 16.15 -17.06 -23.92
N GLU A 106 17.09 -17.78 -24.53
CA GLU A 106 16.81 -18.86 -25.46
C GLU A 106 17.64 -20.11 -25.06
N ALA A 107 16.96 -21.19 -24.69
CA ALA A 107 17.62 -22.41 -24.25
C ALA A 107 18.19 -23.21 -25.41
N ILE A 108 19.47 -23.58 -25.31
CA ILE A 108 20.18 -24.47 -26.26
C ILE A 108 20.10 -25.91 -25.78
N ILE A 109 20.33 -26.16 -24.50
CA ILE A 109 20.31 -27.47 -23.87
C ILE A 109 19.39 -27.41 -22.65
N ASN A 110 18.43 -28.34 -22.57
CA ASN A 110 17.53 -28.54 -21.43
C ASN A 110 16.68 -27.31 -21.08
N GLN A 111 15.74 -27.00 -21.95
CA GLN A 111 14.80 -25.89 -21.81
C GLN A 111 13.99 -25.97 -20.49
N GLU A 112 13.60 -27.16 -20.07
CA GLU A 112 12.80 -27.35 -18.87
C GLU A 112 13.56 -26.96 -17.59
N LEU A 113 14.88 -27.20 -17.56
CA LEU A 113 15.71 -26.73 -16.46
C LEU A 113 15.64 -25.21 -16.32
N PHE A 114 15.79 -24.46 -17.42
CA PHE A 114 15.77 -23.00 -17.36
C PHE A 114 14.37 -22.46 -17.03
N LYS A 115 13.32 -23.06 -17.57
CA LYS A 115 11.94 -22.70 -17.20
C LYS A 115 11.67 -22.92 -15.71
N SER A 116 12.05 -24.07 -15.16
CA SER A 116 11.87 -24.35 -13.73
C SER A 116 12.63 -23.37 -12.83
N ILE A 117 13.88 -23.04 -13.18
CA ILE A 117 14.70 -22.05 -12.46
C ILE A 117 14.12 -20.63 -12.60
N GLU A 118 13.64 -20.26 -13.79
CA GLU A 118 12.97 -18.99 -14.04
C GLU A 118 11.73 -18.83 -13.16
N ILE A 119 10.83 -19.83 -13.16
CA ILE A 119 9.61 -19.80 -12.36
C ILE A 119 9.95 -19.70 -10.88
N LEU A 120 10.90 -20.52 -10.40
CA LEU A 120 11.35 -20.49 -9.02
C LEU A 120 11.89 -19.10 -8.60
N TYR A 121 12.67 -18.47 -9.45
CA TYR A 121 13.18 -17.12 -9.25
C TYR A 121 12.06 -16.08 -9.24
N LYS A 122 11.15 -16.12 -10.22
CA LYS A 122 10.04 -15.17 -10.34
C LYS A 122 9.03 -15.32 -9.19
N LYS A 123 8.78 -16.54 -8.67
CA LYS A 123 7.98 -16.75 -7.44
C LYS A 123 8.57 -15.99 -6.26
N ARG A 124 9.88 -16.10 -6.04
CA ARG A 124 10.56 -15.36 -4.98
C ARG A 124 10.42 -13.84 -5.18
N VAL A 125 10.62 -13.34 -6.40
CA VAL A 125 10.51 -11.92 -6.72
C VAL A 125 9.09 -11.41 -6.43
N ILE A 126 8.04 -12.13 -6.82
CA ILE A 126 6.65 -11.76 -6.50
C ILE A 126 6.48 -11.62 -4.99
N LEU A 127 6.86 -12.63 -4.22
CA LEU A 127 6.69 -12.61 -2.76
C LEU A 127 7.47 -11.47 -2.09
N GLU A 128 8.70 -11.19 -2.55
CA GLU A 128 9.51 -10.09 -2.06
C GLU A 128 8.87 -8.72 -2.33
N GLU A 129 8.29 -8.53 -3.53
CA GLU A 129 7.61 -7.27 -3.88
C GLU A 129 6.32 -7.09 -3.08
N LEU A 130 5.52 -8.15 -2.90
CA LEU A 130 4.31 -8.12 -2.06
C LEU A 130 4.64 -7.73 -0.62
N LEU A 131 5.68 -8.34 -0.03
CA LEU A 131 6.18 -7.95 1.29
C LEU A 131 6.67 -6.50 1.32
N GLY A 132 7.27 -6.03 0.24
CA GLY A 132 7.68 -4.63 0.07
C GLY A 132 6.48 -3.67 0.10
N ILE A 133 5.37 -4.00 -0.59
CA ILE A 133 4.13 -3.22 -0.58
C ILE A 133 3.56 -3.18 0.84
N ILE A 134 3.38 -4.35 1.49
CA ILE A 134 2.82 -4.43 2.84
C ILE A 134 3.61 -3.54 3.83
N ARG A 135 4.93 -3.57 3.78
CA ARG A 135 5.79 -2.76 4.66
C ARG A 135 5.67 -1.26 4.41
N THR A 136 5.55 -0.86 3.16
CA THR A 136 5.57 0.56 2.79
C THR A 136 4.20 1.21 2.86
N THR A 137 3.12 0.43 2.96
CA THR A 137 1.75 0.94 2.92
C THR A 137 0.86 0.44 4.06
N SER A 138 1.35 -0.49 4.90
CA SER A 138 0.60 -1.04 6.05
C SER A 138 -0.79 -1.54 5.61
N ILE A 139 -1.85 -1.21 6.35
CA ILE A 139 -3.24 -1.61 6.04
C ILE A 139 -3.72 -1.13 4.66
N LEU A 140 -3.15 -0.06 4.12
CA LEU A 140 -3.49 0.46 2.79
C LEU A 140 -3.11 -0.52 1.66
N CYS A 141 -2.21 -1.49 1.90
CA CYS A 141 -1.84 -2.48 0.88
C CYS A 141 -3.05 -3.26 0.34
N THR A 142 -4.11 -3.40 1.12
CA THR A 142 -5.36 -4.07 0.70
C THR A 142 -6.25 -3.21 -0.19
N GLU A 143 -5.93 -1.95 -0.36
CA GLU A 143 -6.66 -0.99 -1.20
C GLU A 143 -5.90 -0.67 -2.50
N ILE A 144 -4.59 -0.96 -2.54
CA ILE A 144 -3.74 -0.71 -3.71
C ILE A 144 -3.87 -1.86 -4.69
N SER A 145 -4.21 -1.52 -5.93
CA SER A 145 -4.21 -2.42 -7.07
C SER A 145 -3.04 -2.10 -8.01
N PHE A 146 -2.42 -3.13 -8.59
CA PHE A 146 -1.29 -2.98 -9.50
C PHE A 146 -1.24 -4.12 -10.53
N PRO A 147 -0.79 -3.87 -11.76
CA PRO A 147 -0.61 -4.91 -12.77
C PRO A 147 0.70 -5.68 -12.54
N LEU A 148 0.84 -6.83 -13.21
CA LEU A 148 2.03 -7.69 -13.07
C LEU A 148 3.32 -6.99 -13.54
N GLU A 149 3.21 -6.07 -14.50
CA GLU A 149 4.28 -5.20 -15.00
C GLU A 149 4.96 -4.40 -13.87
N PHE A 150 4.20 -4.01 -12.86
CA PHE A 150 4.76 -3.35 -11.67
C PHE A 150 5.87 -4.19 -11.04
N ILE A 151 5.66 -5.50 -10.88
CA ILE A 151 6.65 -6.41 -10.28
C ILE A 151 7.91 -6.48 -11.14
N VAL A 152 7.75 -6.57 -12.47
CA VAL A 152 8.87 -6.58 -13.42
C VAL A 152 9.72 -5.33 -13.27
N PHE A 153 9.11 -4.14 -13.36
CA PHE A 153 9.85 -2.89 -13.37
C PHE A 153 10.35 -2.47 -11.98
N SER A 154 9.65 -2.85 -10.91
CA SER A 154 10.14 -2.68 -9.55
C SER A 154 11.42 -3.49 -9.32
N LYS A 155 11.45 -4.74 -9.77
CA LYS A 155 12.65 -5.58 -9.67
C LYS A 155 13.80 -5.05 -10.53
N ILE A 156 13.53 -4.59 -11.75
CA ILE A 156 14.53 -3.95 -12.62
C ILE A 156 15.15 -2.73 -11.94
N LYS A 157 14.32 -1.86 -11.35
CA LYS A 157 14.79 -0.70 -10.58
C LYS A 157 15.71 -1.11 -9.43
N GLN A 158 15.31 -2.10 -8.63
CA GLN A 158 16.14 -2.60 -7.53
C GLN A 158 17.49 -3.14 -8.04
N ARG A 159 17.47 -3.95 -9.10
CA ARG A 159 18.68 -4.50 -9.68
C ARG A 159 19.58 -3.45 -10.30
N SER A 160 19.04 -2.41 -10.91
CA SER A 160 19.84 -1.31 -11.47
C SER A 160 20.57 -0.49 -10.40
N LEU A 161 20.07 -0.47 -9.16
CA LEU A 161 20.77 0.11 -8.01
C LEU A 161 21.93 -0.77 -7.54
N VAL A 162 21.76 -2.09 -7.59
CA VAL A 162 22.81 -3.06 -7.20
C VAL A 162 23.83 -3.22 -8.32
N TYR A 163 23.41 -3.23 -9.58
CA TYR A 163 24.23 -3.40 -10.77
C TYR A 163 24.07 -2.22 -11.74
N PRO A 164 24.69 -1.06 -11.47
CA PRO A 164 24.50 0.13 -12.32
C PRO A 164 24.89 -0.10 -13.79
N SER A 165 25.86 -0.97 -14.05
CA SER A 165 26.27 -1.34 -15.42
C SER A 165 25.17 -2.07 -16.22
N ALA A 166 24.23 -2.73 -15.55
CA ALA A 166 23.11 -3.40 -16.19
C ALA A 166 21.97 -2.43 -16.62
N LEU A 167 21.97 -1.19 -16.14
CA LEU A 167 20.94 -0.20 -16.42
C LEU A 167 20.78 0.06 -17.93
N TYR A 168 21.90 0.17 -18.64
CA TYR A 168 21.88 0.34 -20.09
C TYR A 168 21.20 -0.85 -20.80
N SER A 169 21.54 -2.06 -20.39
CA SER A 169 20.94 -3.29 -20.95
C SER A 169 19.43 -3.32 -20.68
N TYR A 170 18.98 -3.01 -19.48
CA TYR A 170 17.55 -2.97 -19.14
C TYR A 170 16.80 -1.93 -19.97
N TYR A 171 17.37 -0.73 -20.10
CA TYR A 171 16.80 0.28 -20.97
C TYR A 171 16.62 -0.24 -22.40
N LYS A 172 17.67 -0.84 -23.01
CA LYS A 172 17.63 -1.36 -24.37
C LYS A 172 16.61 -2.49 -24.55
N ILE A 173 16.48 -3.38 -23.57
CA ILE A 173 15.51 -4.49 -23.59
C ILE A 173 14.08 -3.98 -23.68
N TYR A 174 13.73 -2.94 -22.88
CA TYR A 174 12.36 -2.47 -22.71
C TYR A 174 12.01 -1.15 -23.42
N SER A 175 12.94 -0.57 -24.17
CA SER A 175 12.72 0.63 -24.98
C SER A 175 13.13 0.44 -26.46
N GLY A 176 13.65 -0.73 -26.83
CA GLY A 176 14.06 -1.06 -28.20
C GLY A 176 12.91 -1.57 -29.07
N ARG A 177 13.24 -1.92 -30.32
CA ARG A 177 12.25 -2.45 -31.30
C ARG A 177 11.51 -3.70 -30.81
N ARG A 178 12.14 -4.56 -30.01
CA ARG A 178 11.56 -5.79 -29.44
C ARG A 178 11.02 -5.61 -28.01
N ALA A 179 10.83 -4.37 -27.54
CA ALA A 179 10.41 -4.11 -26.17
C ALA A 179 9.12 -4.84 -25.77
N ALA A 180 8.11 -4.81 -26.63
CA ALA A 180 6.83 -5.49 -26.39
C ALA A 180 7.00 -7.01 -26.30
N THR A 181 7.76 -7.62 -27.22
CA THR A 181 8.03 -9.07 -27.23
C THR A 181 8.85 -9.48 -26.02
N ASN A 182 9.86 -8.69 -25.62
CA ASN A 182 10.68 -8.95 -24.45
C ASN A 182 9.85 -8.85 -23.17
N LEU A 183 8.96 -7.88 -23.08
CA LEU A 183 8.05 -7.73 -21.95
C LEU A 183 7.06 -8.90 -21.88
N ALA A 184 6.45 -9.28 -23.00
CA ALA A 184 5.53 -10.41 -23.09
C ALA A 184 6.17 -11.71 -22.61
N PHE A 185 7.42 -11.97 -23.05
CA PHE A 185 8.21 -13.14 -22.57
C PHE A 185 8.43 -13.10 -21.05
N ALA A 186 8.86 -11.95 -20.53
CA ALA A 186 9.07 -11.79 -19.10
C ALA A 186 7.78 -12.03 -18.32
N LEU A 187 6.67 -11.45 -18.76
CA LEU A 187 5.35 -11.57 -18.12
C LEU A 187 4.81 -13.00 -18.15
N GLU A 188 5.05 -13.78 -19.21
CA GLU A 188 4.62 -15.18 -19.27
C GLU A 188 5.21 -15.99 -18.12
N GLY A 189 6.50 -15.88 -17.86
CA GLY A 189 7.12 -16.55 -16.72
C GLY A 189 6.60 -16.06 -15.35
N TYR A 190 6.26 -14.77 -15.24
CA TYR A 190 5.62 -14.24 -14.02
C TYR A 190 4.18 -14.75 -13.85
N ARG A 191 3.39 -14.89 -14.93
CA ARG A 191 2.04 -15.48 -14.87
C ARG A 191 2.10 -16.91 -14.35
N LYS A 192 2.99 -17.75 -14.90
CA LYS A 192 3.17 -19.14 -14.42
C LYS A 192 3.60 -19.18 -12.94
N ALA A 193 4.53 -18.32 -12.55
CA ALA A 193 4.95 -18.20 -11.15
C ALA A 193 3.81 -17.77 -10.23
N LEU A 194 2.95 -16.84 -10.67
CA LEU A 194 1.77 -16.38 -9.95
C LEU A 194 0.73 -17.48 -9.81
N GLU A 195 0.45 -18.23 -10.88
CA GLU A 195 -0.48 -19.38 -10.87
C GLU A 195 -0.05 -20.43 -9.85
N GLU A 196 1.24 -20.76 -9.79
CA GLU A 196 1.74 -21.69 -8.77
C GLU A 196 1.65 -21.13 -7.34
N ILE A 197 1.85 -19.82 -7.14
CA ILE A 197 1.65 -19.18 -5.83
C ILE A 197 0.18 -19.27 -5.43
N MET A 198 -0.74 -18.94 -6.33
CA MET A 198 -2.18 -18.92 -6.05
C MET A 198 -2.76 -20.33 -5.88
N THR A 199 -2.17 -21.35 -6.50
CA THR A 199 -2.54 -22.75 -6.26
C THR A 199 -2.20 -23.19 -4.83
N ASN A 200 -1.04 -22.72 -4.31
CA ASN A 200 -0.59 -23.06 -2.96
C ASN A 200 -1.21 -22.18 -1.86
N ASP A 201 -1.55 -20.93 -2.18
CA ASP A 201 -2.13 -19.95 -1.25
C ASP A 201 -3.18 -19.09 -1.97
N LYS A 202 -4.39 -19.64 -2.11
CA LYS A 202 -5.54 -18.99 -2.79
C LYS A 202 -5.96 -17.68 -2.14
N GLU A 203 -5.59 -17.46 -0.88
CA GLU A 203 -5.98 -16.29 -0.10
C GLU A 203 -4.95 -15.14 -0.14
N LEU A 204 -3.82 -15.31 -0.82
CA LEU A 204 -2.76 -14.31 -0.86
C LEU A 204 -3.14 -13.07 -1.67
N LEU A 205 -3.73 -13.26 -2.84
CA LEU A 205 -4.02 -12.21 -3.81
C LEU A 205 -5.45 -12.30 -4.33
N ILE A 206 -6.00 -11.15 -4.66
CA ILE A 206 -7.29 -11.01 -5.35
C ILE A 206 -6.99 -10.51 -6.77
N LEU A 207 -7.55 -11.18 -7.76
CA LEU A 207 -7.55 -10.72 -9.14
C LEU A 207 -8.75 -9.80 -9.36
N LYS A 208 -8.49 -8.55 -9.77
CA LYS A 208 -9.54 -7.59 -10.16
C LYS A 208 -9.47 -7.38 -11.67
N THR A 209 -10.62 -7.49 -12.33
CA THR A 209 -10.74 -7.10 -13.74
C THR A 209 -10.92 -5.59 -13.81
N SER A 210 -10.13 -4.90 -14.63
CA SER A 210 -10.28 -3.46 -14.85
C SER A 210 -11.55 -3.19 -15.65
N SER A 211 -12.47 -2.38 -15.12
CA SER A 211 -13.72 -2.00 -15.80
C SER A 211 -13.54 -0.95 -16.91
N THR A 212 -12.34 -0.43 -17.11
CA THR A 212 -12.17 0.79 -17.92
C THR A 212 -11.37 0.69 -19.21
N THR A 213 -10.70 -0.39 -19.52
CA THR A 213 -10.09 -0.66 -20.86
C THR A 213 -9.27 -1.94 -20.83
N THR A 214 -9.52 -2.83 -21.82
CA THR A 214 -8.69 -3.97 -22.20
C THR A 214 -8.04 -4.79 -21.08
N ASP A 215 -8.62 -5.93 -20.74
CA ASP A 215 -8.09 -7.18 -20.14
C ASP A 215 -6.83 -7.13 -19.23
N VAL A 216 -6.61 -6.06 -18.49
CA VAL A 216 -5.52 -6.00 -17.51
C VAL A 216 -6.02 -6.54 -16.17
N ASN A 217 -5.68 -7.76 -15.85
CA ASN A 217 -5.89 -8.32 -14.52
C ASN A 217 -5.01 -7.57 -13.51
N LEU A 218 -5.66 -6.81 -12.62
CA LEU A 218 -4.99 -6.14 -11.52
C LEU A 218 -4.87 -7.08 -10.33
N LEU A 219 -3.72 -7.04 -9.68
CA LEU A 219 -3.44 -7.75 -8.45
C LEU A 219 -3.73 -6.85 -7.25
N GLN A 220 -4.33 -7.41 -6.20
CA GLN A 220 -4.56 -6.76 -4.92
C GLN A 220 -4.26 -7.75 -3.78
N ILE A 221 -3.62 -7.26 -2.71
CA ILE A 221 -3.30 -8.10 -1.54
C ILE A 221 -4.58 -8.37 -0.74
N SER A 222 -4.82 -9.63 -0.37
CA SER A 222 -6.00 -10.04 0.39
C SER A 222 -5.95 -9.54 1.84
N LYS A 223 -7.13 -9.21 2.38
CA LYS A 223 -7.30 -8.80 3.78
C LYS A 223 -6.88 -9.89 4.78
N LYS A 224 -7.16 -11.16 4.48
CA LYS A 224 -6.83 -12.30 5.36
C LYS A 224 -5.32 -12.43 5.60
N ARG A 225 -4.49 -12.08 4.62
CA ARG A 225 -3.02 -12.14 4.76
C ARG A 225 -2.46 -11.08 5.69
N LEU A 226 -3.16 -9.96 5.89
CA LEU A 226 -2.71 -8.93 6.84
C LEU A 226 -2.72 -9.43 8.29
N ALA A 227 -3.67 -10.28 8.65
CA ALA A 227 -3.75 -10.87 10.00
C ALA A 227 -2.57 -11.79 10.33
N LEU A 228 -2.01 -12.48 9.32
CA LEU A 228 -0.83 -13.35 9.48
C LEU A 228 0.49 -12.58 9.63
N ASN A 229 0.49 -11.27 9.38
CA ASN A 229 1.70 -10.46 9.31
C ASN A 229 2.31 -10.10 10.68
N LYS A 230 1.56 -10.18 11.78
CA LYS A 230 2.11 -9.99 13.14
C LYS A 230 3.23 -11.00 13.46
N GLN A 231 3.16 -12.19 12.86
CA GLN A 231 4.20 -13.22 13.00
C GLN A 231 5.36 -13.01 12.01
N ALA A 232 5.09 -12.36 10.87
CA ALA A 232 6.08 -12.04 9.84
C ALA A 232 6.97 -10.84 10.22
N GLU A 233 6.55 -9.94 11.10
CA GLU A 233 7.37 -8.81 11.56
C GLU A 233 8.66 -9.26 12.26
N ARG A 234 8.63 -10.34 13.03
CA ARG A 234 9.85 -10.93 13.65
C ARG A 234 10.83 -11.50 12.63
N ASN A 235 10.34 -12.02 11.51
CA ASN A 235 11.17 -12.52 10.41
C ASN A 235 11.70 -11.38 9.51
N ASN A 236 11.14 -10.19 9.62
CA ASN A 236 11.43 -9.04 8.77
C ASN A 236 12.82 -8.44 8.97
N LEU A 237 13.31 -8.40 10.22
CA LEU A 237 14.67 -7.90 10.50
C LEU A 237 15.73 -8.82 9.88
N ARG A 238 15.50 -10.14 9.92
CA ARG A 238 16.36 -11.14 9.29
C ARG A 238 16.38 -11.00 7.76
N LEU A 239 15.23 -10.77 7.13
CA LEU A 239 15.13 -10.54 5.68
C LEU A 239 15.76 -9.22 5.24
N MET A 240 15.68 -8.17 6.05
CA MET A 240 16.31 -6.87 5.75
C MET A 240 17.84 -6.93 5.87
N LEU A 241 18.34 -7.64 6.89
CA LEU A 241 19.77 -7.94 7.06
C LEU A 241 20.26 -8.86 5.94
N ALA A 242 19.49 -9.89 5.60
CA ALA A 242 19.81 -10.79 4.49
C ALA A 242 19.89 -10.04 3.15
N ARG A 243 18.99 -9.06 2.87
CA ARG A 243 19.07 -8.23 1.66
C ARG A 243 20.31 -7.33 1.60
N LYS A 244 20.71 -6.71 2.73
CA LYS A 244 21.95 -5.92 2.79
C LYS A 244 23.18 -6.80 2.59
N LEU A 245 23.22 -7.97 3.21
CA LEU A 245 24.26 -8.96 3.03
C LEU A 245 24.28 -9.52 1.60
N GLN A 246 23.12 -9.67 0.97
CA GLN A 246 22.95 -10.11 -0.41
C GLN A 246 23.59 -9.15 -1.42
N VAL A 247 23.42 -7.82 -1.20
CA VAL A 247 24.09 -6.80 -2.02
C VAL A 247 25.61 -6.91 -1.90
N LEU A 248 26.14 -7.00 -0.69
CA LEU A 248 27.59 -7.20 -0.47
C LEU A 248 28.07 -8.50 -1.12
N ASN A 249 27.33 -9.60 -0.93
CA ASN A 249 27.66 -10.89 -1.52
C ASN A 249 27.67 -10.84 -3.05
N SER A 250 26.78 -10.09 -3.67
CA SER A 250 26.75 -9.92 -5.13
C SER A 250 28.04 -9.29 -5.68
N TYR A 251 28.59 -8.30 -4.99
CA TYR A 251 29.87 -7.69 -5.37
C TYR A 251 31.05 -8.68 -5.19
N PHE A 252 31.06 -9.46 -4.10
CA PHE A 252 32.06 -10.51 -3.89
C PHE A 252 31.96 -11.60 -4.96
N VAL A 253 30.76 -12.05 -5.30
CA VAL A 253 30.54 -13.05 -6.34
C VAL A 253 30.97 -12.52 -7.70
N HIS A 254 30.67 -11.25 -8.02
CA HIS A 254 31.11 -10.63 -9.27
C HIS A 254 32.65 -10.56 -9.34
N ALA A 255 33.29 -10.09 -8.29
CA ALA A 255 34.76 -10.05 -8.20
C ALA A 255 35.37 -11.45 -8.27
N TYR A 256 34.78 -12.44 -7.59
CA TYR A 256 35.21 -13.83 -7.61
C TYR A 256 35.04 -14.45 -9.00
N ALA A 257 33.87 -14.30 -9.63
CA ALA A 257 33.61 -14.83 -10.96
C ALA A 257 34.51 -14.20 -12.03
N GLY A 258 34.85 -12.92 -11.85
CA GLY A 258 35.70 -12.15 -12.78
C GLY A 258 37.16 -12.03 -12.42
N ARG A 259 37.68 -12.77 -11.42
CA ARG A 259 39.06 -12.58 -10.88
C ARG A 259 40.19 -12.60 -11.91
N ARG A 260 40.03 -13.29 -13.04
CA ARG A 260 41.00 -13.27 -14.17
C ARG A 260 40.68 -12.20 -15.23
N VAL A 261 39.54 -11.48 -15.07
CA VAL A 261 39.00 -10.58 -16.08
C VAL A 261 38.71 -9.18 -15.51
N LEU A 262 39.14 -8.95 -14.26
CA LEU A 262 38.84 -7.71 -13.54
C LEU A 262 39.24 -6.47 -14.36
N HIS A 263 40.36 -6.55 -15.07
CA HIS A 263 40.81 -5.45 -15.93
C HIS A 263 39.89 -5.22 -17.15
N TYR A 264 39.39 -6.31 -17.74
CA TYR A 264 38.53 -6.24 -18.92
C TYR A 264 37.12 -5.81 -18.55
N THR A 265 36.57 -6.32 -17.43
CA THR A 265 35.24 -5.93 -16.91
C THR A 265 35.21 -4.52 -16.37
N MET A 266 36.30 -4.01 -15.80
CA MET A 266 36.37 -2.60 -15.38
C MET A 266 36.36 -1.66 -16.59
N GLN A 267 37.18 -1.94 -17.63
CA GLN A 267 37.16 -1.15 -18.88
C GLN A 267 35.80 -1.18 -19.58
N GLU A 268 35.14 -2.35 -19.61
CA GLU A 268 33.81 -2.48 -20.20
C GLU A 268 32.74 -1.79 -19.34
N ALA A 269 32.80 -1.90 -18.02
CA ALA A 269 31.93 -1.18 -17.11
C ALA A 269 32.14 0.34 -17.22
N GLU A 270 33.40 0.81 -17.28
CA GLU A 270 33.70 2.22 -17.51
C GLU A 270 33.20 2.71 -18.87
N SER A 271 33.38 1.93 -19.93
CA SER A 271 32.86 2.28 -21.26
C SER A 271 31.34 2.35 -21.30
N LYS A 272 30.64 1.41 -20.63
CA LYS A 272 29.18 1.42 -20.49
C LYS A 272 28.69 2.58 -19.63
N ILE A 273 29.38 2.87 -18.51
CA ILE A 273 29.07 4.03 -17.65
C ILE A 273 29.35 5.34 -18.38
N ARG A 274 30.44 5.42 -19.14
CA ARG A 274 30.79 6.60 -19.95
C ARG A 274 29.77 6.83 -21.06
N ARG A 275 29.34 5.77 -21.78
CA ARG A 275 28.22 5.84 -22.77
C ARG A 275 26.93 6.29 -22.13
N HIS A 276 26.62 5.82 -20.93
CA HIS A 276 25.44 6.23 -20.17
C HIS A 276 25.47 7.72 -19.80
N ARG A 277 26.63 8.23 -19.38
CA ARG A 277 26.83 9.66 -19.05
C ARG A 277 26.76 10.56 -20.28
N THR A 278 27.34 10.12 -21.41
CA THR A 278 27.37 10.93 -22.64
C THR A 278 26.05 10.94 -23.40
N GLN A 279 25.21 9.91 -23.28
CA GLN A 279 23.95 9.81 -23.99
C GLN A 279 22.75 10.35 -23.20
N GLN A 280 22.93 10.85 -21.96
CA GLN A 280 21.84 11.31 -21.08
C GLN A 280 20.59 10.39 -21.18
N ILE A 281 20.78 9.07 -21.01
CA ILE A 281 19.69 8.11 -21.09
C ILE A 281 18.73 8.39 -19.93
N SER A 282 17.62 9.06 -20.22
CA SER A 282 16.51 9.18 -19.29
C SER A 282 15.73 7.86 -19.30
N LEU A 283 15.64 7.20 -18.16
CA LEU A 283 14.79 6.02 -18.04
C LEU A 283 13.33 6.44 -18.24
N PRO A 284 12.55 5.63 -18.97
CA PRO A 284 11.10 5.80 -19.04
C PRO A 284 10.51 5.86 -17.62
N GLU A 285 9.46 6.66 -17.44
CA GLU A 285 8.87 6.90 -16.14
C GLU A 285 8.41 5.60 -15.46
N PHE A 286 7.86 4.66 -16.21
CA PHE A 286 7.43 3.35 -15.71
C PHE A 286 8.58 2.50 -15.15
N MET A 287 9.82 2.67 -15.63
CA MET A 287 11.00 1.98 -15.10
C MET A 287 11.64 2.73 -13.93
N ALA A 288 11.68 4.07 -14.02
CA ALA A 288 12.29 4.91 -13.00
C ALA A 288 11.45 4.98 -11.70
N TYR A 289 10.12 5.04 -11.87
CA TYR A 289 9.16 5.19 -10.78
C TYR A 289 7.99 4.23 -10.91
N PRO A 290 8.20 2.89 -10.79
CA PRO A 290 7.15 1.91 -11.04
C PRO A 290 5.92 2.08 -10.15
N ARG A 291 6.11 2.38 -8.87
CA ARG A 291 5.00 2.59 -7.92
C ARG A 291 4.07 3.69 -8.38
N GLU A 292 4.61 4.83 -8.78
CA GLU A 292 3.83 6.00 -9.21
C GLU A 292 3.09 5.74 -10.52
N HIS A 293 3.69 4.96 -11.41
CA HIS A 293 3.11 4.65 -12.70
C HIS A 293 1.99 3.60 -12.61
N TYR A 294 2.19 2.55 -11.80
CA TYR A 294 1.32 1.37 -11.80
C TYR A 294 0.37 1.25 -10.61
N TRP A 295 0.66 1.89 -9.48
CA TRP A 295 -0.22 1.79 -8.33
C TRP A 295 -1.51 2.58 -8.54
N LYS A 296 -2.64 1.93 -8.28
CA LYS A 296 -3.98 2.52 -8.38
C LYS A 296 -4.74 2.31 -7.09
N LEU A 297 -5.51 3.32 -6.70
CA LEU A 297 -6.55 3.24 -5.69
C LEU A 297 -7.90 3.34 -6.39
N GLU A 298 -8.95 2.83 -5.78
CA GLU A 298 -10.31 2.99 -6.32
C GLU A 298 -10.75 4.45 -6.25
N GLU A 299 -10.32 5.18 -5.21
CA GLU A 299 -10.59 6.61 -5.06
C GLU A 299 -9.29 7.38 -4.82
N GLY A 300 -9.15 8.49 -5.51
CA GLY A 300 -8.05 9.43 -5.33
C GLY A 300 -6.74 9.02 -6.01
N LEU A 301 -5.82 9.97 -6.04
CA LEU A 301 -4.49 9.83 -6.63
C LEU A 301 -3.50 9.26 -5.62
N VAL A 302 -2.59 8.39 -6.06
CA VAL A 302 -1.45 7.94 -5.25
C VAL A 302 -0.21 8.75 -5.59
N ILE A 303 0.37 9.42 -4.61
CA ILE A 303 1.60 10.20 -4.74
C ILE A 303 2.70 9.48 -3.96
N THR A 304 3.76 9.08 -4.65
CA THR A 304 4.87 8.29 -4.09
C THR A 304 6.23 8.97 -4.24
N ARG A 305 6.26 10.24 -4.68
CA ARG A 305 7.49 11.03 -4.85
C ARG A 305 7.46 12.32 -4.03
N SER A 306 8.46 12.52 -3.19
CA SER A 306 8.59 13.69 -2.33
C SER A 306 8.86 15.01 -3.08
N ASN A 307 9.43 14.94 -4.29
CA ASN A 307 9.69 16.10 -5.12
C ASN A 307 8.45 16.67 -5.84
N LYS A 308 7.36 15.91 -5.93
CA LYS A 308 6.09 16.41 -6.47
C LYS A 308 5.29 17.11 -5.37
N LYS A 309 4.76 18.29 -5.65
CA LYS A 309 3.84 18.97 -4.74
C LYS A 309 2.47 18.33 -4.87
N TRP A 310 1.97 17.74 -3.78
CA TRP A 310 0.66 17.07 -3.77
C TRP A 310 -0.48 18.02 -4.18
N LEU A 311 -0.39 19.29 -3.79
CA LEU A 311 -1.41 20.29 -4.10
C LEU A 311 -1.50 20.56 -5.61
N ASP A 312 -0.35 20.63 -6.30
CA ASP A 312 -0.31 20.83 -7.77
C ASP A 312 -0.92 19.63 -8.49
N LEU A 313 -0.69 18.41 -8.00
CA LEU A 313 -1.26 17.20 -8.60
C LEU A 313 -2.77 17.12 -8.41
N VAL A 314 -3.27 17.47 -7.23
CA VAL A 314 -4.70 17.55 -6.95
C VAL A 314 -5.35 18.66 -7.79
N ALA A 315 -4.78 19.86 -7.81
CA ALA A 315 -5.29 20.96 -8.63
C ALA A 315 -5.41 20.58 -10.11
N LYS A 316 -4.38 19.95 -10.68
CA LYS A 316 -4.38 19.46 -12.07
C LYS A 316 -5.44 18.39 -12.34
N SER A 317 -5.66 17.46 -11.40
CA SER A 317 -6.69 16.42 -11.56
C SER A 317 -8.10 16.99 -11.61
N PHE A 318 -8.30 18.19 -11.04
CA PHE A 318 -9.53 18.96 -11.15
C PHE A 318 -9.50 20.00 -12.28
N GLY A 319 -8.51 19.93 -13.17
CA GLY A 319 -8.38 20.82 -14.34
C GLY A 319 -7.91 22.24 -14.02
N LEU A 320 -7.38 22.49 -12.81
CA LEU A 320 -6.72 23.75 -12.48
C LEU A 320 -5.24 23.68 -12.91
N LEU A 321 -4.94 24.18 -14.10
CA LEU A 321 -3.57 24.15 -14.63
C LEU A 321 -2.67 25.17 -13.93
N SER A 322 -3.24 26.32 -13.51
CA SER A 322 -2.61 27.34 -12.70
C SER A 322 -3.59 27.83 -11.64
N TYR A 323 -3.12 28.06 -10.42
CA TYR A 323 -4.00 28.46 -9.32
C TYR A 323 -3.30 29.39 -8.34
N THR A 324 -4.09 30.19 -7.63
CA THR A 324 -3.69 30.96 -6.45
C THR A 324 -4.33 30.38 -5.19
N ILE A 325 -3.61 30.40 -4.07
CA ILE A 325 -4.15 29.99 -2.77
C ILE A 325 -4.82 31.21 -2.15
N LEU A 326 -6.14 31.27 -2.22
CA LEU A 326 -6.93 32.35 -1.62
C LEU A 326 -6.92 32.28 -0.10
N LYS A 327 -7.03 31.06 0.44
CA LYS A 327 -7.20 30.86 1.87
C LYS A 327 -6.50 29.58 2.33
N ARG A 328 -5.86 29.67 3.48
CA ARG A 328 -5.28 28.53 4.19
C ARG A 328 -5.71 28.61 5.65
N ILE A 329 -6.55 27.64 6.06
CA ILE A 329 -7.11 27.62 7.42
C ILE A 329 -6.67 26.33 8.09
N HIS A 330 -6.16 26.45 9.30
CA HIS A 330 -5.93 25.29 10.16
C HIS A 330 -7.25 24.86 10.82
N LEU A 331 -7.64 23.61 10.61
CA LEU A 331 -8.88 23.05 11.16
C LEU A 331 -8.61 22.27 12.43
N GLY A 332 -9.45 22.46 13.46
CA GLY A 332 -9.40 21.74 14.71
C GLY A 332 -8.52 22.37 15.79
N SER A 333 -8.14 21.55 16.78
CA SER A 333 -7.32 22.02 17.93
C SER A 333 -5.88 22.31 17.54
N VAL A 334 -5.13 22.99 18.43
CA VAL A 334 -3.68 23.31 18.26
C VAL A 334 -2.84 22.07 17.86
N ASN A 335 -3.27 20.89 18.27
CA ASN A 335 -2.59 19.62 17.95
C ASN A 335 -3.09 18.96 16.65
N SER A 336 -4.15 19.48 16.03
CA SER A 336 -4.63 18.99 14.75
C SER A 336 -3.64 19.40 13.64
N ARG A 337 -3.39 18.51 12.70
CA ARG A 337 -2.59 18.79 11.49
C ARG A 337 -3.44 18.79 10.24
N THR A 338 -4.66 19.23 10.38
CA THR A 338 -5.62 19.34 9.29
C THR A 338 -5.67 20.77 8.80
N THR A 339 -5.45 20.98 7.52
CA THR A 339 -5.45 22.31 6.90
C THR A 339 -6.41 22.30 5.71
N CYS A 340 -7.29 23.28 5.65
CA CYS A 340 -8.12 23.57 4.50
C CYS A 340 -7.38 24.56 3.59
N TYR A 341 -7.36 24.26 2.29
CA TYR A 341 -6.85 25.13 1.24
C TYR A 341 -7.99 25.47 0.30
N THR A 342 -8.19 26.76 0.04
CA THR A 342 -9.09 27.25 -1.00
C THR A 342 -8.27 27.74 -2.16
N LEU A 343 -8.40 27.09 -3.31
CA LEU A 343 -7.68 27.35 -4.55
C LEU A 343 -8.61 28.04 -5.53
N GLN A 344 -8.13 29.05 -6.20
CA GLN A 344 -8.84 29.74 -7.28
C GLN A 344 -8.07 29.55 -8.58
N ASP A 345 -8.77 29.19 -9.64
CA ASP A 345 -8.16 29.10 -10.97
C ASP A 345 -7.69 30.49 -11.43
N THR A 346 -6.44 30.56 -11.92
CA THR A 346 -5.85 31.83 -12.38
C THR A 346 -6.52 32.34 -13.66
N TYR A 347 -7.03 31.43 -14.50
CA TYR A 347 -7.66 31.77 -15.78
C TYR A 347 -9.18 31.91 -15.68
N ASN A 348 -9.80 31.27 -14.67
CA ASN A 348 -11.23 31.38 -14.42
C ASN A 348 -11.48 31.62 -12.91
N PRO A 349 -11.58 32.90 -12.49
CA PRO A 349 -11.75 33.27 -11.09
C PRO A 349 -13.01 32.71 -10.39
N ASP A 350 -14.05 32.38 -11.15
CA ASP A 350 -15.29 31.80 -10.61
C ASP A 350 -15.10 30.33 -10.22
N ARG A 351 -14.03 29.70 -10.68
CA ARG A 351 -13.70 28.31 -10.37
C ARG A 351 -12.87 28.21 -9.11
N ILE A 352 -13.52 27.78 -8.04
CA ILE A 352 -12.93 27.64 -6.71
C ILE A 352 -12.94 26.16 -6.30
N LEU A 353 -11.81 25.67 -5.82
CA LEU A 353 -11.64 24.31 -5.28
C LEU A 353 -11.22 24.40 -3.81
N SER A 354 -12.02 23.85 -2.91
CA SER A 354 -11.66 23.74 -1.49
C SER A 354 -11.30 22.30 -1.13
N VAL A 355 -10.09 22.10 -0.60
CA VAL A 355 -9.56 20.79 -0.23
C VAL A 355 -9.05 20.78 1.20
N VAL A 356 -9.18 19.63 1.85
CA VAL A 356 -8.69 19.40 3.23
C VAL A 356 -7.54 18.43 3.18
N ALA A 357 -6.39 18.85 3.69
CA ALA A 357 -5.22 18.01 3.83
C ALA A 357 -4.99 17.65 5.31
N LYS A 358 -5.03 16.38 5.64
CA LYS A 358 -4.72 15.84 6.96
C LYS A 358 -3.35 15.17 6.95
N ASN A 359 -2.43 15.68 7.77
CA ASN A 359 -1.07 15.17 7.86
C ASN A 359 -0.93 14.24 9.07
N PHE A 360 -0.46 13.01 8.84
CA PHE A 360 -0.29 11.97 9.86
C PHE A 360 1.15 11.83 10.38
N THR A 361 2.10 12.65 9.89
CA THR A 361 3.51 12.53 10.32
C THR A 361 3.65 12.62 11.84
N LYS A 362 4.69 11.95 12.37
CA LYS A 362 5.00 11.99 13.80
C LYS A 362 5.26 13.43 14.26
N LEU A 363 4.70 13.76 15.40
CA LEU A 363 5.00 15.03 16.08
C LEU A 363 6.43 14.97 16.62
N LYS A 364 7.16 16.09 16.55
CA LYS A 364 8.52 16.24 17.10
C LYS A 364 8.53 17.22 18.28
N GLY A 365 9.51 17.07 19.19
CA GLY A 365 9.72 17.97 20.32
C GLY A 365 8.70 17.85 21.45
N LEU A 366 8.39 18.96 22.13
CA LEU A 366 7.51 19.00 23.30
C LEU A 366 6.10 18.46 23.02
N LYS A 367 5.58 18.72 21.79
CA LYS A 367 4.28 18.17 21.35
C LYS A 367 4.32 16.65 21.21
N TRP A 368 5.44 16.08 20.84
CA TRP A 368 5.63 14.62 20.80
C TRP A 368 5.65 14.04 22.22
N ALA A 369 6.36 14.66 23.14
CA ALA A 369 6.43 14.22 24.55
C ALA A 369 5.06 14.27 25.24
N THR A 370 4.31 15.37 25.09
CA THR A 370 2.96 15.49 25.66
C THR A 370 1.97 14.51 25.04
N LEU A 371 2.04 14.25 23.73
CA LEU A 371 1.16 13.29 23.06
C LEU A 371 1.50 11.85 23.44
N ASN A 372 2.78 11.52 23.59
CA ASN A 372 3.19 10.20 24.05
C ASN A 372 2.86 10.00 25.53
N PHE A 373 2.99 11.02 26.36
CA PHE A 373 2.54 10.96 27.75
C PHE A 373 1.02 10.75 27.82
N TRP A 374 0.23 11.48 27.04
CA TRP A 374 -1.21 11.28 26.91
C TRP A 374 -1.57 9.92 26.28
N ALA A 375 -0.85 9.47 25.29
CA ALA A 375 -1.04 8.15 24.70
C ALA A 375 -0.67 7.03 25.66
N LEU A 376 0.40 7.20 26.44
CA LEU A 376 0.81 6.25 27.47
C LEU A 376 -0.18 6.21 28.63
N SER A 377 -0.66 7.36 29.11
CA SER A 377 -1.70 7.42 30.14
C SER A 377 -3.04 6.85 29.65
N ASN A 378 -3.42 7.10 28.40
CA ASN A 378 -4.59 6.46 27.79
C ASN A 378 -4.35 4.95 27.52
N TYR A 379 -3.14 4.54 27.17
CA TYR A 379 -2.80 3.14 26.98
C TYR A 379 -2.87 2.35 28.31
N THR A 380 -2.45 2.97 29.40
CA THR A 380 -2.47 2.34 30.73
C THR A 380 -3.83 2.44 31.42
N LEU A 381 -4.64 3.46 31.10
CA LEU A 381 -5.93 3.75 31.76
C LEU A 381 -7.14 3.47 30.87
N SER A 382 -6.99 3.39 29.55
CA SER A 382 -8.06 3.09 28.62
C SER A 382 -8.10 1.60 28.28
N LYS A 383 -9.30 1.03 28.30
CA LYS A 383 -9.53 -0.36 27.86
C LYS A 383 -9.15 -0.58 26.40
N TYR A 384 -9.25 0.47 25.58
CA TYR A 384 -8.99 0.44 24.12
C TYR A 384 -7.88 1.43 23.75
N PRO A 385 -6.65 0.96 23.50
CA PRO A 385 -5.52 1.82 23.19
C PRO A 385 -5.67 2.49 21.82
N LEU A 386 -5.20 3.75 21.73
CA LEU A 386 -5.20 4.50 20.48
C LEU A 386 -4.15 3.95 19.51
N LYS A 387 -4.52 3.88 18.24
CA LYS A 387 -3.60 3.56 17.14
C LYS A 387 -2.62 4.72 16.95
N ILE A 388 -1.32 4.47 17.15
CA ILE A 388 -0.28 5.52 17.18
C ILE A 388 0.47 5.59 15.85
N ASP A 389 0.66 4.47 15.14
CA ASP A 389 1.43 4.44 13.90
C ASP A 389 0.80 5.33 12.81
N PRO A 390 1.55 6.33 12.30
CA PRO A 390 1.01 7.30 11.34
C PRO A 390 0.54 6.68 10.03
N LEU A 391 1.27 5.68 9.52
CA LEU A 391 0.94 5.02 8.26
C LEU A 391 -0.29 4.13 8.41
N PHE A 392 -0.39 3.42 9.54
CA PHE A 392 -1.56 2.62 9.87
C PHE A 392 -2.81 3.50 10.00
N ARG A 393 -2.71 4.66 10.68
CA ARG A 393 -3.81 5.62 10.84
C ARG A 393 -4.27 6.22 9.51
N LEU A 394 -3.32 6.58 8.64
CA LEU A 394 -3.63 7.08 7.29
C LEU A 394 -4.40 6.03 6.48
N GLY A 395 -3.93 4.78 6.47
CA GLY A 395 -4.59 3.68 5.79
C GLY A 395 -5.96 3.35 6.38
N THR A 396 -6.08 3.40 7.71
CA THR A 396 -7.35 3.19 8.42
C THR A 396 -8.38 4.26 8.03
N GLU A 397 -7.98 5.54 8.01
CA GLU A 397 -8.90 6.63 7.62
C GLU A 397 -9.34 6.52 6.17
N TYR A 398 -8.42 6.25 5.25
CA TYR A 398 -8.76 6.00 3.85
C TYR A 398 -9.82 4.92 3.70
N LYS A 399 -9.55 3.77 4.31
CA LYS A 399 -10.43 2.60 4.23
C LYS A 399 -11.78 2.84 4.90
N ALA A 400 -11.79 3.51 6.06
CA ALA A 400 -13.02 3.82 6.78
C ALA A 400 -13.93 4.80 6.03
N LEU A 401 -13.37 5.88 5.44
CA LEU A 401 -14.12 6.82 4.63
C LEU A 401 -14.82 6.12 3.45
N ARG A 402 -14.10 5.25 2.76
CA ARG A 402 -14.68 4.46 1.66
C ARG A 402 -15.73 3.46 2.14
N TYR A 403 -15.39 2.71 3.18
CA TYR A 403 -16.28 1.68 3.72
C TYR A 403 -17.63 2.28 4.18
N LEU A 404 -17.58 3.37 4.94
CA LEU A 404 -18.80 4.02 5.41
C LEU A 404 -19.64 4.54 4.25
N ARG A 405 -19.02 5.04 3.18
CA ARG A 405 -19.76 5.53 2.01
C ARG A 405 -20.34 4.40 1.18
N ASN A 406 -19.54 3.42 0.83
CA ASN A 406 -19.89 2.43 -0.19
C ASN A 406 -20.67 1.25 0.38
N GLU A 407 -20.35 0.81 1.62
CA GLU A 407 -20.92 -0.39 2.21
C GLU A 407 -22.01 -0.08 3.25
N VAL A 408 -21.86 1.03 4.00
CA VAL A 408 -22.81 1.40 5.05
C VAL A 408 -23.83 2.44 4.54
N GLY A 409 -23.50 3.18 3.48
CA GLY A 409 -24.38 4.22 2.92
C GLY A 409 -24.35 5.54 3.70
N LEU A 410 -23.29 5.82 4.48
CA LEU A 410 -23.12 7.05 5.22
C LEU A 410 -22.27 8.07 4.44
N ASN A 411 -22.59 9.36 4.61
CA ASN A 411 -21.81 10.38 3.93
C ASN A 411 -20.44 10.58 4.59
N THR A 412 -19.42 10.60 3.75
CA THR A 412 -18.03 10.92 4.12
C THR A 412 -17.42 11.85 3.08
N PRO A 413 -16.38 12.63 3.41
CA PRO A 413 -15.66 13.41 2.42
C PRO A 413 -15.10 12.53 1.29
N ALA A 414 -15.16 13.00 0.04
CA ALA A 414 -14.55 12.32 -1.09
C ALA A 414 -13.03 12.37 -0.99
N ILE A 415 -12.36 11.26 -1.27
CA ILE A 415 -10.91 11.17 -1.25
C ILE A 415 -10.36 11.66 -2.57
N LEU A 416 -9.43 12.62 -2.54
CA LEU A 416 -8.84 13.24 -3.72
C LEU A 416 -7.44 12.71 -3.98
N ALA A 417 -6.62 12.53 -2.93
CA ALA A 417 -5.28 12.00 -3.07
C ALA A 417 -4.73 11.45 -1.75
N ILE A 418 -3.74 10.58 -1.87
CA ILE A 418 -2.85 10.15 -0.78
C ILE A 418 -1.40 10.42 -1.17
N ASP A 419 -0.68 11.17 -0.33
CA ASP A 419 0.78 11.29 -0.40
C ASP A 419 1.41 10.35 0.63
N LEU A 420 1.96 9.23 0.15
CA LEU A 420 2.52 8.18 1.00
C LEU A 420 3.85 8.57 1.65
N GLU A 421 4.61 9.47 1.05
CA GLU A 421 5.90 9.89 1.60
C GLU A 421 5.74 10.95 2.68
N ARG A 422 4.79 11.88 2.49
CA ARG A 422 4.48 12.93 3.47
C ARG A 422 3.40 12.51 4.46
N LEU A 423 2.79 11.33 4.27
CA LEU A 423 1.67 10.81 5.06
C LEU A 423 0.52 11.81 5.13
N ILE A 424 0.08 12.28 3.96
CA ILE A 424 -1.04 13.23 3.84
C ILE A 424 -2.21 12.54 3.14
N LEU A 425 -3.40 12.62 3.73
CA LEU A 425 -4.67 12.32 3.10
C LEU A 425 -5.34 13.63 2.68
N VAL A 426 -5.74 13.72 1.43
CA VAL A 426 -6.44 14.89 0.87
C VAL A 426 -7.86 14.50 0.53
N THR A 427 -8.82 15.26 1.05
CA THR A 427 -10.25 15.09 0.79
C THR A 427 -10.87 16.41 0.29
N ASN A 428 -12.07 16.34 -0.27
CA ASN A 428 -12.83 17.57 -0.51
C ASN A 428 -13.19 18.22 0.84
N PHE A 429 -13.43 19.53 0.81
CA PHE A 429 -14.00 20.24 1.94
C PHE A 429 -15.51 19.99 2.01
N VAL A 430 -15.99 19.71 3.21
CA VAL A 430 -17.42 19.57 3.50
C VAL A 430 -17.90 20.83 4.21
N GLU A 431 -18.80 21.54 3.57
CA GLU A 431 -19.46 22.71 4.18
C GLU A 431 -20.45 22.27 5.24
N GLY A 432 -20.56 23.04 6.31
CA GLY A 432 -21.52 22.76 7.37
C GLY A 432 -21.06 23.16 8.77
N GLN A 433 -21.87 22.79 9.75
CA GLN A 433 -21.63 23.06 11.16
C GLN A 433 -21.24 21.76 11.88
N SER A 434 -20.22 21.82 12.74
CA SER A 434 -19.86 20.64 13.53
C SER A 434 -20.96 20.29 14.55
N MET A 435 -21.14 18.99 14.79
CA MET A 435 -22.09 18.52 15.80
C MET A 435 -21.75 19.04 17.20
N HIS A 436 -20.48 19.26 17.50
CA HIS A 436 -20.07 19.90 18.73
C HIS A 436 -20.73 21.28 18.93
N ARG A 437 -20.75 22.12 17.89
CA ARG A 437 -21.38 23.44 17.95
C ARG A 437 -22.88 23.33 18.11
N ILE A 438 -23.54 22.43 17.38
CA ILE A 438 -24.99 22.17 17.50
C ILE A 438 -25.35 21.78 18.93
N ILE A 439 -24.58 20.86 19.55
CA ILE A 439 -24.79 20.44 20.94
C ILE A 439 -24.54 21.59 21.92
N GLN A 440 -23.47 22.37 21.74
CA GLN A 440 -23.19 23.51 22.60
C GLN A 440 -24.28 24.61 22.51
N ASP A 441 -24.79 24.86 21.35
CA ASP A 441 -25.90 25.80 21.16
C ASP A 441 -27.19 25.28 21.82
N SER A 442 -27.46 23.98 21.80
CA SER A 442 -28.58 23.32 22.49
C SER A 442 -28.44 23.40 24.03
N LEU A 443 -27.21 23.24 24.55
CA LEU A 443 -26.92 23.36 25.98
C LEU A 443 -27.11 24.78 26.51
N LYS A 444 -26.91 25.81 25.69
CA LYS A 444 -27.06 27.21 26.05
C LYS A 444 -28.50 27.70 25.97
N LYS A 445 -29.27 27.25 24.98
CA LYS A 445 -30.62 27.77 24.64
C LYS A 445 -31.67 26.80 25.11
N LYS A 446 -32.00 26.55 26.35
CA LYS A 446 -33.10 25.63 26.74
C LYS A 446 -33.83 25.07 25.51
N LEU A 447 -33.78 23.81 25.24
CA LEU A 447 -34.14 23.07 24.01
C LEU A 447 -35.49 23.40 23.31
N THR A 448 -36.28 24.32 23.89
CA THR A 448 -37.61 24.74 23.35
C THR A 448 -37.58 25.39 21.96
N ALA A 449 -36.41 25.74 21.42
CA ALA A 449 -36.26 26.37 20.10
C ALA A 449 -35.66 25.43 19.01
N GLY A 450 -35.53 24.11 19.26
CA GLY A 450 -34.61 23.33 18.46
C GLY A 450 -35.13 22.02 17.92
N ALA A 451 -36.36 21.90 17.39
CA ALA A 451 -36.77 20.69 16.66
C ALA A 451 -35.71 20.22 15.63
N LYS A 452 -35.00 21.16 15.03
CA LYS A 452 -33.91 20.86 14.07
C LYS A 452 -32.66 20.27 14.72
N ASN A 453 -32.26 20.73 15.92
CA ASN A 453 -31.07 20.21 16.63
C ASN A 453 -31.33 18.79 17.17
N ILE A 454 -32.53 18.54 17.66
CA ILE A 454 -33.02 17.23 18.13
C ILE A 454 -32.99 16.23 16.97
N PHE A 455 -33.46 16.62 15.80
CA PHE A 455 -33.41 15.79 14.59
C PHE A 455 -31.99 15.30 14.28
N TRP A 456 -30.98 16.19 14.34
CA TRP A 456 -29.60 15.81 14.08
C TRP A 456 -29.01 14.87 15.13
N ILE A 457 -29.35 15.08 16.41
CA ILE A 457 -28.90 14.19 17.50
C ILE A 457 -29.42 12.76 17.26
N LYS A 458 -30.73 12.66 16.93
CA LYS A 458 -31.39 11.40 16.61
C LYS A 458 -30.79 10.73 15.35
N ALA A 459 -30.56 11.51 14.30
CA ALA A 459 -29.94 11.02 13.05
C ALA A 459 -28.54 10.43 13.28
N ILE A 460 -27.73 11.06 14.15
CA ILE A 460 -26.40 10.55 14.49
C ILE A 460 -26.51 9.24 15.27
N GLY A 461 -27.43 9.12 16.22
CA GLY A 461 -27.70 7.86 16.91
C GLY A 461 -27.99 6.73 15.92
N LYS A 462 -28.87 6.96 14.95
CA LYS A 462 -29.17 6.00 13.88
C LYS A 462 -27.93 5.64 13.05
N ASN A 463 -27.09 6.62 12.70
CA ASN A 463 -25.88 6.38 11.93
C ASN A 463 -24.84 5.52 12.70
N PHE A 464 -24.72 5.71 14.03
CA PHE A 464 -23.91 4.83 14.89
C PHE A 464 -24.44 3.38 14.84
N ALA A 465 -25.75 3.19 14.96
CA ALA A 465 -26.34 1.86 14.86
C ALA A 465 -26.05 1.19 13.51
N MET A 466 -26.11 1.93 12.40
CA MET A 466 -25.76 1.42 11.07
C MET A 466 -24.31 0.90 11.02
N VAL A 467 -23.37 1.61 11.62
CA VAL A 467 -21.96 1.17 11.68
C VAL A 467 -21.83 -0.07 12.56
N HIS A 468 -22.40 -0.04 13.77
CA HIS A 468 -22.29 -1.15 14.73
C HIS A 468 -22.97 -2.43 14.23
N ALA A 469 -24.03 -2.32 13.42
CA ALA A 469 -24.67 -3.45 12.75
C ALA A 469 -23.75 -4.20 11.77
N THR A 470 -22.62 -3.61 11.36
CA THR A 470 -21.60 -4.24 10.53
C THR A 470 -20.46 -4.89 11.32
N HIS A 471 -20.55 -4.99 12.65
CA HIS A 471 -19.52 -5.46 13.59
C HIS A 471 -18.28 -4.56 13.73
N PHE A 472 -18.27 -3.39 13.12
CA PHE A 472 -17.16 -2.45 13.23
C PHE A 472 -17.53 -1.29 14.16
N THR A 473 -16.51 -0.58 14.62
CA THR A 473 -16.68 0.55 15.51
C THR A 473 -15.97 1.79 14.99
N LEU A 474 -16.48 2.97 15.37
CA LEU A 474 -15.92 4.25 14.96
C LEU A 474 -14.60 4.57 15.69
N GLY A 475 -14.35 3.89 16.80
CA GLY A 475 -13.15 4.01 17.62
C GLY A 475 -13.09 5.30 18.41
N ASN A 476 -12.44 6.35 17.92
CA ASN A 476 -12.26 7.60 18.67
C ASN A 476 -13.04 8.77 18.04
N ILE A 477 -14.34 8.58 17.81
CA ILE A 477 -15.18 9.63 17.20
C ILE A 477 -15.43 10.79 18.18
N LYS A 478 -15.34 12.01 17.67
CA LYS A 478 -15.59 13.24 18.42
C LYS A 478 -16.70 14.02 17.77
N PRO A 479 -17.55 14.75 18.53
CA PRO A 479 -18.59 15.59 17.95
C PRO A 479 -18.07 16.62 16.94
N ASN A 480 -16.82 17.07 17.07
CA ASN A 480 -16.16 17.96 16.11
C ASN A 480 -15.85 17.30 14.75
N ASN A 481 -15.82 15.97 14.71
CA ASN A 481 -15.53 15.19 13.50
C ASN A 481 -16.79 14.77 12.75
N ILE A 482 -17.94 15.22 13.19
CA ILE A 482 -19.24 15.03 12.55
C ILE A 482 -19.72 16.40 12.07
N ILE A 483 -19.90 16.54 10.75
CA ILE A 483 -20.33 17.79 10.10
C ILE A 483 -21.78 17.62 9.62
N VAL A 484 -22.61 18.56 9.98
CA VAL A 484 -24.00 18.66 9.51
C VAL A 484 -24.07 19.73 8.43
N ASN A 485 -24.43 19.32 7.23
CA ASN A 485 -24.66 20.22 6.10
C ASN A 485 -26.19 20.50 6.00
N ASN A 486 -26.55 21.76 6.08
CA ASN A 486 -27.94 22.23 6.01
C ASN A 486 -28.31 22.83 4.64
N ALA A 487 -27.48 22.63 3.60
CA ALA A 487 -27.64 23.31 2.31
C ALA A 487 -29.00 23.04 1.62
N ASP A 488 -29.60 21.87 1.87
CA ASP A 488 -30.93 21.56 1.37
C ASP A 488 -31.97 21.73 2.48
N ASN A 489 -32.91 22.66 2.27
CA ASN A 489 -33.96 23.04 3.25
C ASN A 489 -34.89 21.88 3.68
N SER A 490 -34.81 20.70 3.05
CA SER A 490 -35.66 19.54 3.34
C SER A 490 -34.91 18.28 3.79
N ASN A 491 -33.63 18.08 3.41
CA ASN A 491 -32.88 16.85 3.70
C ASN A 491 -31.37 17.14 3.91
N GLY A 492 -31.04 17.83 5.00
CA GLY A 492 -29.62 18.01 5.34
C GLY A 492 -28.89 16.67 5.54
N SER A 493 -27.59 16.69 5.36
CA SER A 493 -26.73 15.49 5.40
C SER A 493 -25.75 15.53 6.56
N VAL A 494 -25.47 14.35 7.17
CA VAL A 494 -24.48 14.17 8.22
C VAL A 494 -23.24 13.51 7.62
N PHE A 495 -22.08 14.14 7.77
CA PHE A 495 -20.79 13.65 7.28
C PHE A 495 -19.88 13.23 8.42
N PHE A 496 -19.30 12.04 8.32
CA PHE A 496 -18.28 11.54 9.23
C PHE A 496 -16.89 11.85 8.69
N THR A 497 -16.04 12.48 9.52
CA THR A 497 -14.66 12.85 9.20
C THR A 497 -13.70 12.35 10.28
N SER A 498 -12.41 12.26 9.98
CA SER A 498 -11.37 11.89 10.95
C SER A 498 -11.59 10.51 11.60
N LEU A 499 -11.63 9.48 10.77
CA LEU A 499 -11.87 8.08 11.12
C LEU A 499 -10.58 7.27 11.29
N ASP A 500 -9.49 7.90 11.65
CA ASP A 500 -8.15 7.28 11.77
C ASP A 500 -8.01 6.28 12.93
N GLN A 501 -9.03 6.16 13.77
CA GLN A 501 -9.13 5.17 14.85
C GLN A 501 -10.21 4.11 14.59
N PHE A 502 -10.85 4.13 13.42
CA PHE A 502 -11.89 3.16 13.05
C PHE A 502 -11.37 1.72 13.21
N ASP A 503 -12.20 0.85 13.77
CA ASP A 503 -11.83 -0.53 14.00
C ASP A 503 -12.54 -1.49 13.04
N PHE A 504 -11.74 -2.24 12.29
CA PHE A 504 -12.16 -3.26 11.33
C PHE A 504 -12.06 -4.68 11.89
N SER A 505 -11.84 -4.87 13.20
CA SER A 505 -11.75 -6.19 13.79
C SER A 505 -13.15 -6.79 13.98
N GLU A 506 -13.41 -7.93 13.34
CA GLU A 506 -14.70 -8.62 13.38
C GLU A 506 -15.04 -9.17 14.78
N ASN A 507 -14.07 -9.25 15.69
CA ASN A 507 -14.24 -9.83 17.02
C ASN A 507 -14.27 -8.81 18.17
N GLY A 508 -14.35 -7.51 17.85
CA GLY A 508 -14.39 -6.46 18.88
C GLY A 508 -13.17 -6.44 19.82
N ALA A 509 -12.04 -7.03 19.40
CA ALA A 509 -10.85 -7.17 20.25
C ALA A 509 -10.21 -5.83 20.60
N ASP A 510 -10.32 -4.84 19.72
CA ASP A 510 -9.67 -3.53 19.86
C ASP A 510 -10.65 -2.39 20.25
N SER A 511 -11.98 -2.61 20.16
CA SER A 511 -13.01 -1.67 20.65
C SER A 511 -14.39 -2.34 20.72
N ASP A 512 -15.34 -1.73 21.44
CA ASP A 512 -16.72 -2.21 21.45
C ASP A 512 -17.74 -1.07 21.18
N PRO A 513 -18.94 -1.40 20.66
CA PRO A 513 -19.99 -0.42 20.38
C PRO A 513 -20.42 0.41 21.60
N VAL A 514 -20.43 -0.19 22.79
CA VAL A 514 -20.76 0.48 24.04
C VAL A 514 -19.74 1.57 24.36
N TRP A 515 -18.46 1.28 24.14
CA TRP A 515 -17.39 2.27 24.30
C TRP A 515 -17.56 3.46 23.36
N ASP A 516 -17.88 3.23 22.10
CA ASP A 516 -18.11 4.29 21.13
C ASP A 516 -19.26 5.22 21.57
N ILE A 517 -20.39 4.64 22.00
CA ILE A 517 -21.57 5.38 22.48
C ILE A 517 -21.20 6.23 23.71
N ILE A 518 -20.63 5.62 24.74
CA ILE A 518 -20.28 6.31 25.99
C ILE A 518 -19.25 7.41 25.72
N GLN A 519 -18.24 7.11 24.94
CA GLN A 519 -17.20 8.07 24.58
C GLN A 519 -17.79 9.30 23.83
N PHE A 520 -18.67 9.05 22.87
CA PHE A 520 -19.33 10.13 22.11
C PHE A 520 -20.20 10.99 23.03
N LEU A 521 -21.03 10.39 23.88
CA LEU A 521 -21.88 11.10 24.83
C LEU A 521 -21.08 11.92 25.84
N CYS A 522 -20.04 11.34 26.45
CA CYS A 522 -19.18 12.05 27.40
C CYS A 522 -18.44 13.24 26.76
N ARG A 523 -17.98 13.10 25.51
CA ARG A 523 -17.34 14.20 24.78
C ARG A 523 -18.32 15.27 24.34
N SER A 524 -19.55 14.90 24.03
CA SER A 524 -20.63 15.80 23.68
C SER A 524 -21.06 16.67 24.86
N LEU A 525 -21.11 16.09 26.05
CA LEU A 525 -21.55 16.71 27.29
C LEU A 525 -20.38 17.24 28.15
N LYS A 526 -19.20 17.36 27.57
CA LYS A 526 -18.00 17.86 28.29
C LYS A 526 -18.26 19.24 28.91
N ARG A 527 -17.97 19.35 30.20
CA ARG A 527 -18.10 20.59 31.01
C ARG A 527 -19.54 21.13 31.13
N THR A 528 -20.55 20.36 30.79
CA THR A 528 -21.93 20.78 31.05
C THR A 528 -22.30 20.63 32.52
N THR A 529 -23.11 21.52 33.03
CA THR A 529 -23.72 21.46 34.37
C THR A 529 -25.24 21.27 34.30
N ASN A 530 -25.81 21.43 33.11
CA ASN A 530 -27.26 21.32 32.91
C ASN A 530 -27.66 19.85 32.67
N THR A 531 -28.05 19.19 33.75
CA THR A 531 -28.42 17.75 33.73
C THR A 531 -29.71 17.48 32.96
N SER A 532 -30.67 18.42 32.95
CA SER A 532 -31.94 18.25 32.23
C SER A 532 -31.72 18.18 30.72
N VAL A 533 -30.96 19.14 30.17
CA VAL A 533 -30.60 19.14 28.75
C VAL A 533 -29.69 17.96 28.38
N ALA A 534 -28.80 17.58 29.29
CA ALA A 534 -27.96 16.39 29.10
C ALA A 534 -28.82 15.12 28.95
N LYS A 535 -29.83 14.92 29.82
CA LYS A 535 -30.75 13.78 29.72
C LYS A 535 -31.50 13.76 28.38
N GLU A 536 -31.97 14.92 27.92
CA GLU A 536 -32.68 15.02 26.65
C GLU A 536 -31.77 14.68 25.45
N ILE A 537 -30.54 15.19 25.43
CA ILE A 537 -29.56 14.84 24.38
C ILE A 537 -29.27 13.31 24.36
N VAL A 538 -29.08 12.71 25.53
CA VAL A 538 -28.85 11.27 25.63
C VAL A 538 -30.07 10.49 25.15
N ARG A 539 -31.26 10.88 25.58
CA ARG A 539 -32.53 10.26 25.18
C ARG A 539 -32.73 10.27 23.68
N GLU A 540 -32.52 11.42 23.05
CA GLU A 540 -32.71 11.55 21.61
C GLU A 540 -31.66 10.77 20.80
N PHE A 541 -30.42 10.77 21.25
CA PHE A 541 -29.38 9.95 20.65
C PHE A 541 -29.74 8.45 20.74
N LEU A 542 -30.07 7.94 21.92
CA LEU A 542 -30.45 6.54 22.13
C LEU A 542 -31.76 6.17 21.40
N SER A 543 -32.73 7.07 21.36
CA SER A 543 -33.95 6.90 20.55
C SER A 543 -33.62 6.70 19.08
N GLY A 544 -32.69 7.51 18.54
CA GLY A 544 -32.19 7.34 17.18
C GLY A 544 -31.42 6.01 16.98
N TYR A 545 -30.58 5.68 17.93
CA TYR A 545 -29.78 4.46 17.89
C TYR A 545 -30.66 3.19 17.84
N PHE A 546 -31.59 3.07 18.78
CA PHE A 546 -32.48 1.91 18.86
C PHE A 546 -33.67 1.94 17.88
N SER A 547 -33.93 3.06 17.21
CA SER A 547 -34.91 3.09 16.11
C SER A 547 -34.47 2.33 14.88
N PHE A 548 -33.18 2.02 14.74
CA PHE A 548 -32.64 1.21 13.64
C PHE A 548 -33.14 -0.23 13.68
N ASP A 549 -33.35 -0.78 14.87
CA ASP A 549 -33.89 -2.13 15.11
C ASP A 549 -35.27 -2.33 14.45
N GLN A 550 -36.13 -1.31 14.51
CA GLN A 550 -37.51 -1.36 13.99
C GLN A 550 -37.57 -1.28 12.44
N ALA A 551 -36.52 -0.76 11.80
CA ALA A 551 -36.49 -0.52 10.34
C ALA A 551 -35.65 -1.60 9.57
N SER A 552 -34.98 -2.50 10.28
CA SER A 552 -34.06 -3.48 9.67
C SER A 552 -34.83 -4.68 9.10
N THR A 553 -34.64 -4.95 7.82
CA THR A 553 -35.29 -6.07 7.08
C THR A 553 -34.61 -7.43 7.32
N THR A 554 -33.47 -7.50 8.00
CA THR A 554 -32.74 -8.74 8.28
C THR A 554 -32.72 -9.03 9.80
N ASN A 555 -33.29 -10.18 10.20
CA ASN A 555 -33.38 -10.63 11.60
C ASN A 555 -32.05 -10.60 12.36
N ASP A 556 -30.93 -10.83 11.68
CA ASP A 556 -29.59 -10.92 12.28
C ASP A 556 -29.06 -9.56 12.77
N LYS A 557 -29.32 -8.47 12.03
CA LYS A 557 -28.91 -7.09 12.40
C LYS A 557 -29.74 -6.54 13.55
N ALA A 558 -31.03 -6.87 13.56
CA ALA A 558 -31.97 -6.43 14.60
C ALA A 558 -31.66 -7.11 15.96
N SER A 559 -31.38 -8.42 15.93
CA SER A 559 -31.02 -9.17 17.14
C SER A 559 -29.80 -8.58 17.86
N LYS A 560 -28.77 -8.19 17.12
CA LYS A 560 -27.54 -7.60 17.67
C LYS A 560 -27.76 -6.26 18.38
N ILE A 561 -28.56 -5.40 17.79
CA ILE A 561 -28.87 -4.10 18.40
C ILE A 561 -29.69 -4.30 19.68
N LYS A 562 -30.53 -5.34 19.74
CA LYS A 562 -31.29 -5.69 20.93
C LYS A 562 -30.38 -6.19 22.05
N ASP A 563 -29.45 -7.09 21.75
CA ASP A 563 -28.49 -7.61 22.73
C ASP A 563 -27.61 -6.48 23.30
N LEU A 564 -27.30 -5.50 22.46
CA LEU A 564 -26.50 -4.34 22.85
C LEU A 564 -27.19 -3.43 23.89
N ARG A 565 -28.53 -3.47 24.03
CA ARG A 565 -29.24 -2.70 25.07
C ARG A 565 -28.84 -3.14 26.47
N GLN A 566 -28.84 -4.46 26.71
CA GLN A 566 -28.44 -5.02 27.99
C GLN A 566 -26.94 -4.81 28.24
N GLU A 567 -26.14 -5.00 27.21
CA GLU A 567 -24.69 -4.79 27.30
C GLU A 567 -24.36 -3.31 27.59
N LEU A 568 -25.04 -2.37 26.98
CA LEU A 568 -24.90 -0.94 27.22
C LEU A 568 -25.23 -0.59 28.68
N PHE A 569 -26.31 -1.13 29.22
CA PHE A 569 -26.67 -0.94 30.62
C PHE A 569 -25.60 -1.51 31.56
N GLN A 570 -25.20 -2.77 31.36
CA GLN A 570 -24.23 -3.46 32.21
C GLN A 570 -22.85 -2.79 32.23
N LYS A 571 -22.35 -2.33 31.09
CA LYS A 571 -21.01 -1.76 30.95
C LYS A 571 -20.95 -0.24 31.17
N SER A 572 -22.10 0.44 31.15
CA SER A 572 -22.12 1.93 31.10
C SER A 572 -21.43 2.58 32.29
N MET A 573 -21.65 2.08 33.53
CA MET A 573 -21.05 2.67 34.71
C MET A 573 -19.53 2.54 34.72
N ASP A 574 -19.00 1.38 34.36
CA ASP A 574 -17.55 1.14 34.29
C ASP A 574 -16.89 2.07 33.26
N TYR A 575 -17.52 2.24 32.11
CA TYR A 575 -17.00 3.11 31.06
C TYR A 575 -17.14 4.60 31.41
N LEU A 576 -18.26 5.02 31.99
CA LEU A 576 -18.46 6.39 32.47
C LEU A 576 -17.40 6.79 33.51
N GLY A 577 -16.98 5.87 34.38
CA GLY A 577 -15.91 6.09 35.35
C GLY A 577 -14.61 6.59 34.74
N GLN A 578 -14.27 6.14 33.51
CA GLN A 578 -13.08 6.56 32.80
C GLN A 578 -13.16 8.00 32.25
N PHE A 579 -14.35 8.59 32.20
CA PHE A 579 -14.60 9.95 31.69
C PHE A 579 -14.86 10.99 32.77
N TYR A 580 -14.79 10.65 34.05
CA TYR A 580 -14.98 11.62 35.15
C TYR A 580 -14.11 12.89 35.06
N PRO A 581 -12.90 12.86 34.51
CA PRO A 581 -12.15 14.09 34.27
C PRO A 581 -12.80 15.05 33.22
N LEU A 582 -13.71 14.53 32.39
CA LEU A 582 -14.37 15.28 31.33
C LEU A 582 -15.79 15.74 31.71
N ILE A 583 -16.50 14.96 32.50
CA ILE A 583 -17.91 15.16 32.90
C ILE A 583 -18.05 15.11 34.42
N SER A 584 -19.02 15.84 34.96
CA SER A 584 -19.34 15.77 36.38
C SER A 584 -20.05 14.45 36.73
N SER A 585 -19.97 14.03 37.99
CA SER A 585 -20.67 12.84 38.51
C SER A 585 -22.20 12.93 38.33
N SER A 586 -22.78 14.13 38.42
CA SER A 586 -24.21 14.36 38.18
C SER A 586 -24.60 14.11 36.70
N VAL A 587 -23.76 14.53 35.74
CA VAL A 587 -23.98 14.26 34.31
C VAL A 587 -23.78 12.78 34.01
N ALA A 588 -22.76 12.13 34.60
CA ALA A 588 -22.54 10.69 34.43
C ALA A 588 -23.75 9.88 34.92
N ARG A 589 -24.30 10.24 36.10
CA ARG A 589 -25.52 9.64 36.65
C ARG A 589 -26.71 9.85 35.70
N SER A 590 -26.85 11.06 35.14
CA SER A 590 -27.92 11.36 34.18
C SER A 590 -27.83 10.55 32.90
N ILE A 591 -26.61 10.27 32.40
CA ILE A 591 -26.39 9.40 31.24
C ILE A 591 -26.82 7.97 31.58
N HIS A 592 -26.41 7.44 32.72
CA HIS A 592 -26.76 6.10 33.14
C HIS A 592 -28.28 5.91 33.37
N GLU A 593 -28.93 6.88 34.01
CA GLU A 593 -30.40 6.87 34.19
C GLU A 593 -31.18 6.84 32.87
N GLU A 594 -30.72 7.58 31.84
CA GLU A 594 -31.37 7.51 30.52
C GLU A 594 -31.06 6.17 29.82
N ILE A 595 -29.86 5.61 29.98
CA ILE A 595 -29.53 4.27 29.44
C ILE A 595 -30.42 3.20 30.08
N SER A 596 -30.64 3.26 31.39
CA SER A 596 -31.53 2.33 32.11
C SER A 596 -32.96 2.31 31.56
N ARG A 597 -33.50 3.47 31.19
CA ARG A 597 -34.84 3.57 30.57
C ARG A 597 -34.97 2.89 29.21
N PHE A 598 -33.89 2.67 28.51
CA PHE A 598 -33.87 1.94 27.23
C PHE A 598 -33.54 0.46 27.40
N ALA A 599 -33.09 0.04 28.59
CA ALA A 599 -32.79 -1.36 28.90
C ALA A 599 -34.06 -2.15 29.25
N ASP A 600 -35.03 -1.45 29.88
CA ASP A 600 -36.39 -1.96 30.16
C ASP A 600 -37.21 -1.97 28.85
#